data_9c7a6c9386434ca30eb26db2716b9bb8
#
_entry.id   9c7a6c9386434ca30eb26db2716b9bb8
#
_cell.length_a   1.000
_cell.length_b   1.000
_cell.length_c   1.000
_cell.angle_alpha   90.00
_cell.angle_beta   90.00
_cell.angle_gamma   90.00
#
_symmetry.space_group_name_H-M   'P 1'
#
loop_
_entity.id
_entity.type
_entity.pdbx_description
1 polymer ?
#
loop_
_entity_poly.entity_id
_entity_poly.type
_entity_poly.pdbx_seq_one_letter_code
_entity_poly.pdbx_strand_id
1 'polypeptide(L)'
;MTKLKTFFRRLFAGSFKRMFGYIGTIHKETGKNRFIMFFDMIWCIFRYSVGYMDYRVFGFANIKGKNRRTFMTMNDNITISKRCNDRTYFHIFDNKSEFDEAFREYIGRDFLNLEKATADDLREF
;
A
#
# COMPACT_ATOMS: atom_id res chain seq x y z
N MET A 1 -14.64 -4.75 19.39
CA MET A 1 -13.79 -5.97 19.42
C MET A 1 -13.34 -6.49 18.04
N THR A 2 -13.95 -6.07 16.93
CA THR A 2 -13.70 -6.63 15.57
C THR A 2 -12.44 -6.08 14.88
N LYS A 3 -12.09 -4.81 15.10
CA LYS A 3 -10.94 -4.16 14.42
C LYS A 3 -9.58 -4.73 14.88
N LEU A 4 -9.44 -5.05 16.16
CA LEU A 4 -8.22 -5.61 16.72
C LEU A 4 -7.99 -7.05 16.25
N LYS A 5 -9.04 -7.89 16.20
CA LYS A 5 -8.99 -9.25 15.62
C LYS A 5 -8.62 -9.24 14.14
N THR A 6 -9.17 -8.31 13.37
CA THR A 6 -8.86 -8.18 11.93
C THR A 6 -7.44 -7.68 11.71
N PHE A 7 -6.97 -6.77 12.56
CA PHE A 7 -5.59 -6.29 12.57
C PHE A 7 -4.60 -7.42 12.86
N PHE A 8 -4.82 -8.19 13.94
CA PHE A 8 -3.99 -9.34 14.27
C PHE A 8 -4.05 -10.43 13.21
N ARG A 9 -5.24 -10.74 12.65
CA ARG A 9 -5.36 -11.72 11.56
C ARG A 9 -4.60 -11.31 10.30
N ARG A 10 -4.57 -10.02 9.93
CA ARG A 10 -3.76 -9.49 8.81
C ARG A 10 -2.27 -9.51 9.11
N LEU A 11 -1.89 -9.24 10.35
CA LEU A 11 -0.51 -9.37 10.83
C LEU A 11 -0.03 -10.83 10.79
N PHE A 12 -0.90 -11.78 11.15
CA PHE A 12 -0.54 -13.19 11.33
C PHE A 12 -0.76 -14.06 10.08
N ALA A 13 -1.72 -13.74 9.21
CA ALA A 13 -2.07 -14.56 8.05
C ALA A 13 -1.19 -14.25 6.83
N GLY A 14 -0.02 -14.83 6.78
CA GLY A 14 0.86 -14.83 5.60
C GLY A 14 2.00 -13.82 5.60
N SER A 15 2.04 -12.90 6.57
CA SER A 15 3.05 -11.84 6.64
C SER A 15 4.35 -12.25 7.34
N PHE A 16 4.32 -13.20 8.26
CA PHE A 16 5.54 -13.57 9.01
C PHE A 16 6.63 -14.16 8.13
N LYS A 17 6.29 -15.09 7.24
CA LYS A 17 7.27 -15.69 6.33
C LYS A 17 7.95 -14.61 5.47
N ARG A 18 7.17 -13.65 4.96
CA ARG A 18 7.70 -12.52 4.19
C ARG A 18 8.52 -11.57 5.06
N MET A 19 8.05 -11.26 6.26
CA MET A 19 8.76 -10.40 7.21
C MET A 19 10.14 -11.00 7.57
N PHE A 20 10.22 -12.30 7.89
CA PHE A 20 11.50 -12.96 8.13
C PHE A 20 12.39 -13.01 6.89
N GLY A 21 11.80 -13.14 5.70
CA GLY A 21 12.52 -12.99 4.43
C GLY A 21 13.17 -11.61 4.30
N TYR A 22 12.43 -10.53 4.57
CA TYR A 22 12.97 -9.17 4.55
C TYR A 22 14.04 -8.94 5.62
N ILE A 23 13.84 -9.45 6.84
CA ILE A 23 14.86 -9.41 7.90
C ILE A 23 16.15 -10.10 7.44
N GLY A 24 16.03 -11.27 6.80
CA GLY A 24 17.17 -11.99 6.24
C GLY A 24 17.93 -11.20 5.18
N THR A 25 17.20 -10.54 4.28
CA THR A 25 17.77 -9.70 3.23
C THR A 25 18.48 -8.48 3.83
N ILE A 26 17.80 -7.73 4.72
CA ILE A 26 18.37 -6.55 5.37
C ILE A 26 19.59 -6.92 6.24
N HIS A 27 19.55 -8.09 6.89
CA HIS A 27 20.72 -8.60 7.63
C HIS A 27 21.94 -8.79 6.73
N LYS A 28 21.75 -9.38 5.56
CA LYS A 28 22.84 -9.56 4.57
C LYS A 28 23.37 -8.22 4.05
N GLU A 29 22.49 -7.25 3.83
CA GLU A 29 22.84 -5.93 3.32
C GLU A 29 23.52 -5.05 4.37
N THR A 30 23.15 -5.16 5.65
CA THR A 30 23.53 -4.21 6.71
C THR A 30 24.38 -4.80 7.84
N GLY A 31 24.47 -6.13 7.93
CA GLY A 31 25.12 -6.83 9.05
C GLY A 31 24.39 -6.75 10.40
N LYS A 32 23.20 -6.12 10.45
CA LYS A 32 22.47 -5.88 11.70
C LYS A 32 21.83 -7.14 12.28
N ASN A 33 21.73 -7.19 13.59
CA ASN A 33 21.15 -8.32 14.31
C ASN A 33 19.67 -8.50 13.96
N ARG A 34 19.28 -9.73 13.59
CA ARG A 34 17.94 -10.09 13.14
C ARG A 34 16.88 -9.88 14.23
N PHE A 35 17.21 -10.19 15.49
CA PHE A 35 16.28 -10.01 16.60
C PHE A 35 15.98 -8.54 16.86
N ILE A 36 17.01 -7.70 16.83
CA ILE A 36 16.84 -6.25 16.99
C ILE A 36 15.97 -5.69 15.87
N MET A 37 16.20 -6.10 14.63
CA MET A 37 15.38 -5.67 13.50
C MET A 37 13.93 -6.14 13.60
N PHE A 38 13.70 -7.36 14.08
CA PHE A 38 12.35 -7.88 14.30
C PHE A 38 11.55 -6.98 15.25
N PHE A 39 12.12 -6.68 16.43
CA PHE A 39 11.45 -5.81 17.41
C PHE A 39 11.32 -4.37 16.91
N ASP A 40 12.32 -3.86 16.19
CA ASP A 40 12.28 -2.52 15.59
C ASP A 40 11.20 -2.42 14.49
N MET A 41 11.03 -3.47 13.66
CA MET A 41 9.92 -3.53 12.69
C MET A 41 8.56 -3.53 13.38
N ILE A 42 8.38 -4.33 14.43
CA ILE A 42 7.13 -4.33 15.21
C ILE A 42 6.88 -2.95 15.80
N TRP A 43 7.89 -2.32 16.39
CA TRP A 43 7.80 -0.95 16.89
C TRP A 43 7.38 0.04 15.78
N CYS A 44 7.95 -0.07 14.58
CA CYS A 44 7.63 0.80 13.46
C CYS A 44 6.19 0.63 12.98
N ILE A 45 5.64 -0.59 13.02
CA ILE A 45 4.23 -0.83 12.70
C ILE A 45 3.32 -0.03 13.65
N PHE A 46 3.56 -0.11 14.94
CA PHE A 46 2.72 0.57 15.93
C PHE A 46 2.96 2.09 15.98
N ARG A 47 4.21 2.52 15.87
CA ARG A 47 4.58 3.92 16.07
C ARG A 47 4.45 4.80 14.84
N TYR A 48 4.71 4.23 13.66
CA TYR A 48 4.77 4.95 12.39
C TYR A 48 3.81 4.40 11.33
N SER A 49 3.07 3.33 11.64
CA SER A 49 2.24 2.59 10.66
C SER A 49 3.02 2.11 9.43
N VAL A 50 4.29 1.78 9.63
CA VAL A 50 5.22 1.32 8.59
C VAL A 50 5.30 -0.19 8.61
N GLY A 51 4.86 -0.83 7.53
CA GLY A 51 4.96 -2.28 7.36
C GLY A 51 6.41 -2.76 7.10
N TYR A 52 6.62 -4.06 7.11
CA TYR A 52 7.94 -4.65 6.89
C TYR A 52 8.52 -4.33 5.50
N MET A 53 7.67 -4.17 4.48
CA MET A 53 8.09 -3.77 3.13
C MET A 53 8.56 -2.32 3.12
N ASP A 54 7.74 -1.40 3.67
CA ASP A 54 8.09 0.01 3.77
C ASP A 54 9.32 0.23 4.64
N TYR A 55 9.46 -0.56 5.73
CA TYR A 55 10.66 -0.54 6.57
C TYR A 55 11.94 -0.78 5.78
N ARG A 56 11.92 -1.71 4.81
CA ARG A 56 13.04 -1.96 3.90
C ARG A 56 13.22 -0.83 2.90
N VAL A 57 12.14 -0.42 2.22
CA VAL A 57 12.16 0.63 1.19
C VAL A 57 12.66 1.95 1.76
N PHE A 58 12.21 2.31 2.95
CA PHE A 58 12.65 3.54 3.62
C PHE A 58 14.03 3.42 4.29
N GLY A 59 14.62 2.24 4.29
CA GLY A 59 15.93 2.02 4.93
C GLY A 59 15.92 2.18 6.45
N PHE A 60 14.79 1.93 7.11
CA PHE A 60 14.59 2.16 8.55
C PHE A 60 15.54 1.38 9.44
N ALA A 61 16.16 0.32 8.94
CA ALA A 61 17.24 -0.33 9.64
C ALA A 61 18.40 0.64 9.96
N ASN A 62 18.66 1.62 9.10
CA ASN A 62 19.75 2.60 9.26
C ASN A 62 19.28 3.96 9.80
N ILE A 63 17.98 4.24 9.70
CA ILE A 63 17.38 5.52 10.09
C ILE A 63 16.68 5.35 11.44
N LYS A 64 16.88 6.26 12.36
CA LYS A 64 16.29 6.23 13.71
C LYS A 64 15.70 7.57 14.12
N GLY A 65 14.87 7.53 15.17
CA GLY A 65 14.37 8.70 15.87
C GLY A 65 13.56 9.66 14.99
N LYS A 66 13.88 10.94 15.03
CA LYS A 66 13.14 12.00 14.34
C LYS A 66 13.15 11.85 12.82
N ASN A 67 14.22 11.29 12.25
CA ASN A 67 14.37 11.15 10.81
C ASN A 67 13.38 10.13 10.21
N ARG A 68 12.85 9.18 10.98
CA ARG A 68 11.79 8.28 10.53
C ARG A 68 10.46 9.00 10.31
N ARG A 69 10.23 10.14 10.93
CA ARG A 69 9.01 10.94 10.78
C ARG A 69 8.99 11.81 9.52
N THR A 70 10.10 11.90 8.80
CA THR A 70 10.17 12.64 7.53
C THR A 70 9.66 11.83 6.34
N PHE A 71 9.40 10.54 6.55
CA PHE A 71 8.84 9.66 5.52
C PHE A 71 7.31 9.68 5.57
N MET A 72 6.70 9.84 4.40
CA MET A 72 5.26 9.76 4.25
C MET A 72 4.81 8.30 4.32
N THR A 73 4.08 7.97 5.37
CA THR A 73 3.55 6.63 5.59
C THR A 73 2.20 6.43 4.91
N MET A 74 1.71 5.18 4.85
CA MET A 74 0.38 4.88 4.33
C MET A 74 -0.72 5.68 5.05
N ASN A 75 -0.62 5.84 6.38
CA ASN A 75 -1.58 6.64 7.15
C ASN A 75 -1.53 8.12 6.81
N ASP A 76 -0.33 8.66 6.56
CA ASP A 76 -0.18 10.06 6.15
C ASP A 76 -0.81 10.25 4.77
N ASN A 77 -0.54 9.35 3.82
CA ASN A 77 -1.15 9.37 2.50
C ASN A 77 -2.68 9.31 2.56
N ILE A 78 -3.25 8.39 3.34
CA ILE A 78 -4.70 8.30 3.54
C ILE A 78 -5.26 9.61 4.15
N THR A 79 -4.53 10.21 5.08
CA THR A 79 -4.96 11.44 5.74
C THR A 79 -4.95 12.62 4.77
N ILE A 80 -3.88 12.74 3.98
CA ILE A 80 -3.74 13.77 2.95
C ILE A 80 -4.82 13.60 1.88
N SER A 81 -4.99 12.37 1.35
CA SER A 81 -6.04 12.09 0.37
C SER A 81 -7.43 12.46 0.87
N LYS A 82 -7.75 12.16 2.13
CA LYS A 82 -9.05 12.51 2.72
C LYS A 82 -9.27 14.01 2.89
N ARG A 83 -8.20 14.78 3.05
CA ARG A 83 -8.26 16.23 3.26
C ARG A 83 -8.21 17.02 1.96
N CYS A 84 -7.43 16.54 0.99
CA CYS A 84 -7.12 17.27 -0.23
C CYS A 84 -8.01 16.87 -1.40
N ASN A 85 -8.57 15.67 -1.40
CA ASN A 85 -9.42 15.19 -2.48
C ASN A 85 -10.90 15.33 -2.10
N ASP A 86 -11.69 15.85 -3.04
CA ASP A 86 -13.14 15.87 -2.91
C ASP A 86 -13.69 14.44 -3.06
N ARG A 87 -14.44 14.02 -2.05
CA ARG A 87 -15.03 12.67 -2.01
C ARG A 87 -16.07 12.43 -3.09
N THR A 88 -16.67 13.49 -3.60
CA THR A 88 -17.66 13.44 -4.67
C THR A 88 -17.11 12.77 -5.93
N TYR A 89 -15.80 12.92 -6.18
CA TYR A 89 -15.14 12.38 -7.36
C TYR A 89 -14.39 11.06 -7.11
N PHE A 90 -14.42 10.50 -5.90
CA PHE A 90 -13.68 9.27 -5.59
C PHE A 90 -14.11 8.08 -6.46
N HIS A 91 -15.41 7.96 -6.76
CA HIS A 91 -15.93 6.88 -7.58
C HIS A 91 -15.27 6.84 -8.97
N ILE A 92 -14.99 7.99 -9.57
CA ILE A 92 -14.31 8.08 -10.88
C ILE A 92 -12.89 7.50 -10.81
N PHE A 93 -12.18 7.69 -9.70
CA PHE A 93 -10.79 7.22 -9.53
C PHE A 93 -10.69 5.80 -8.99
N ASP A 94 -11.70 5.33 -8.25
CA ASP A 94 -11.74 4.00 -7.68
C ASP A 94 -12.27 2.96 -8.68
N ASN A 95 -13.11 3.38 -9.64
CA ASN A 95 -13.68 2.54 -10.67
C ASN A 95 -13.00 2.83 -12.03
N LYS A 96 -12.26 1.84 -12.55
CA LYS A 96 -11.53 2.00 -13.82
C LYS A 96 -12.44 2.29 -15.01
N SER A 97 -13.63 1.68 -15.05
CA SER A 97 -14.59 1.91 -16.14
C SER A 97 -15.15 3.33 -16.12
N GLU A 98 -15.43 3.87 -14.92
CA GLU A 98 -15.88 5.25 -14.78
C GLU A 98 -14.76 6.25 -15.08
N PHE A 99 -13.52 5.91 -14.71
CA PHE A 99 -12.34 6.71 -15.06
C PHE A 99 -12.14 6.76 -16.58
N ASP A 100 -12.14 5.61 -17.24
CA ASP A 100 -11.97 5.52 -18.69
C ASP A 100 -13.08 6.27 -19.43
N GLU A 101 -14.32 6.22 -18.95
CA GLU A 101 -15.46 6.97 -19.49
C GLU A 101 -15.29 8.49 -19.32
N ALA A 102 -14.96 8.92 -18.08
CA ALA A 102 -14.82 10.35 -17.73
C ALA A 102 -13.65 11.01 -18.47
N PHE A 103 -12.59 10.26 -18.75
CA PHE A 103 -11.38 10.76 -19.40
C PHE A 103 -11.19 10.24 -20.83
N ARG A 104 -12.24 9.77 -21.49
CA ARG A 104 -12.21 9.18 -22.84
C ARG A 104 -11.42 10.01 -23.85
N GLU A 105 -11.61 11.33 -23.83
CA GLU A 105 -10.93 12.26 -24.74
C GLU A 105 -9.41 12.32 -24.54
N TYR A 106 -8.93 11.96 -23.34
CA TYR A 106 -7.52 12.04 -22.96
C TYR A 106 -6.82 10.68 -22.98
N ILE A 107 -7.60 9.59 -23.07
CA ILE A 107 -7.08 8.23 -23.10
C ILE A 107 -6.79 7.85 -24.55
N GLY A 108 -5.52 7.74 -24.91
CA GLY A 108 -5.08 7.37 -26.26
C GLY A 108 -5.20 5.88 -26.59
N ARG A 109 -6.17 5.17 -26.00
CA ARG A 109 -6.46 3.77 -26.23
C ARG A 109 -7.96 3.53 -26.27
N ASP A 110 -8.38 2.55 -27.04
CA ASP A 110 -9.74 2.04 -26.99
C ASP A 110 -9.97 1.25 -25.69
N PHE A 111 -11.19 1.30 -25.19
CA PHE A 111 -11.61 0.50 -24.05
C PHE A 111 -13.07 0.09 -24.21
N LEU A 112 -13.39 -1.08 -23.67
CA LEU A 112 -14.75 -1.61 -23.64
C LEU A 112 -15.15 -1.93 -22.20
N ASN A 113 -16.26 -1.34 -21.75
CA ASN A 113 -16.83 -1.65 -20.45
C ASN A 113 -17.64 -2.93 -20.52
N LEU A 114 -17.08 -4.03 -20.01
CA LEU A 114 -17.71 -5.36 -20.08
C LEU A 114 -19.03 -5.47 -19.31
N GLU A 115 -19.31 -4.57 -18.34
CA GLU A 115 -20.59 -4.57 -17.64
C GLU A 115 -21.74 -4.02 -18.49
N LYS A 116 -21.40 -3.21 -19.51
CA LYS A 116 -22.37 -2.56 -20.41
C LYS A 116 -22.30 -3.09 -21.83
N ALA A 117 -21.25 -3.82 -22.17
CA ALA A 117 -21.00 -4.31 -23.53
C ALA A 117 -21.96 -5.42 -23.93
N THR A 118 -22.40 -5.37 -25.15
CA THR A 118 -23.16 -6.45 -25.81
C THR A 118 -22.21 -7.48 -26.42
N ALA A 119 -22.77 -8.64 -26.86
CA ALA A 119 -21.99 -9.64 -27.55
C ALA A 119 -21.45 -9.15 -28.93
N ASP A 120 -22.13 -8.19 -29.53
CA ASP A 120 -21.69 -7.60 -30.80
C ASP A 120 -20.56 -6.59 -30.57
N ASP A 121 -20.64 -5.76 -29.52
CA ASP A 121 -19.53 -4.87 -29.12
C ASP A 121 -18.23 -5.65 -28.86
N LEU A 122 -18.35 -6.86 -28.29
CA LEU A 122 -17.20 -7.74 -28.03
C LEU A 122 -16.58 -8.35 -29.28
N ARG A 123 -17.34 -8.44 -30.38
CA ARG A 123 -16.85 -8.95 -31.66
C ARG A 123 -16.19 -7.88 -32.51
N GLU A 124 -16.60 -6.63 -32.32
CA GLU A 124 -16.06 -5.48 -33.05
C GLU A 124 -14.80 -4.90 -32.37
N PHE A 125 -14.65 -5.11 -31.07
CA PHE A 125 -13.48 -4.68 -30.28
C PHE A 125 -12.25 -5.58 -30.52
#